data_52d5414dd0f2d3c1c74e5dd3364c475f
#
_entry.id   52d5414dd0f2d3c1c74e5dd3364c475f
#
_cell.length_a   1.000
_cell.length_b   1.000
_cell.length_c   1.000
_cell.angle_alpha   90.00
_cell.angle_beta   90.00
_cell.angle_gamma   90.00
#
_symmetry.space_group_name_H-M   'P 1'
#
loop_
_entity.id
_entity.type
_entity.pdbx_description
1 polymer ?
#
loop_
_entity_poly.entity_id
_entity_poly.type
_entity_poly.pdbx_seq_one_letter_code
_entity_poly.pdbx_strand_id
1 'polypeptide(L)'
;MTKTILRLTASGGLLLLTGLMVLAAKFFGGVVFAFYPEFSRSVTGVLAAVTSVVPFALCEVLLAALVLWFLISLIRAIVRRRLVRWVTGVLLIVCILLTAFVGIWGLNYYAPPMRERLGLSDRQFTVAELKEATLYFGAQAGALAGQVERDENGVMVEYDFDTLAAAAGSGYETLSQSMDCFDGSTVRVKRLLSSKLQAKVAMTGVFICLTGESCVSTYTHSASMPFTMCHEIGHRMAFAKEDEANFAAFLACAANSLPEFRYSGYYSAFRYCYNALASKDRDAAAEVWAATDPAIKTDWYDATEYYASLRSDTAAEVTDKVYDTYLKSFSVESGVQSYGEVTDLLLLWYFERIK
;
A
#
# COMPACT_ATOMS: atom_id res chain seq x y z
N MET A 1 -40.30 -10.50 14.88
CA MET A 1 -40.55 -9.57 13.77
C MET A 1 -39.84 -8.23 14.00
N THR A 2 -40.03 -7.52 15.08
CA THR A 2 -39.47 -6.19 15.38
C THR A 2 -37.93 -6.07 15.22
N LYS A 3 -37.15 -7.01 15.82
CA LYS A 3 -35.67 -6.97 15.72
C LYS A 3 -35.14 -7.15 14.30
N THR A 4 -35.81 -7.95 13.46
CA THR A 4 -35.44 -8.15 12.04
C THR A 4 -35.70 -6.88 11.22
N ILE A 5 -36.86 -6.28 11.41
CA ILE A 5 -37.24 -5.01 10.76
C ILE A 5 -36.24 -3.91 11.15
N LEU A 6 -35.98 -3.75 12.46
CA LEU A 6 -35.02 -2.74 12.94
C LEU A 6 -33.63 -2.91 12.32
N ARG A 7 -33.12 -4.14 12.19
CA ARG A 7 -31.81 -4.40 11.55
C ARG A 7 -31.82 -4.04 10.06
N LEU A 8 -32.88 -4.40 9.33
CA LEU A 8 -33.01 -4.07 7.91
C LEU A 8 -33.10 -2.55 7.70
N THR A 9 -33.90 -1.85 8.54
CA THR A 9 -33.99 -0.39 8.49
C THR A 9 -32.63 0.27 8.78
N ALA A 10 -31.91 -0.21 9.82
CA ALA A 10 -30.58 0.29 10.15
C ALA A 10 -29.57 0.02 9.02
N SER A 11 -29.60 -1.19 8.43
CA SER A 11 -28.74 -1.53 7.27
C SER A 11 -29.03 -0.62 6.07
N GLY A 12 -30.31 -0.38 5.76
CA GLY A 12 -30.72 0.54 4.69
C GLY A 12 -30.25 1.98 4.95
N GLY A 13 -30.38 2.46 6.19
CA GLY A 13 -29.90 3.79 6.59
C GLY A 13 -28.36 3.93 6.46
N LEU A 14 -27.62 2.89 6.86
CA LEU A 14 -26.14 2.87 6.70
C LEU A 14 -25.72 2.85 5.24
N LEU A 15 -26.36 2.05 4.39
CA LEU A 15 -26.07 2.03 2.94
C LEU A 15 -26.41 3.37 2.27
N LEU A 16 -27.53 4.00 2.67
CA LEU A 16 -27.86 5.34 2.20
C LEU A 16 -26.79 6.36 2.62
N LEU A 17 -26.36 6.33 3.88
CA LEU A 17 -25.31 7.20 4.38
C LEU A 17 -24.01 6.98 3.61
N THR A 18 -23.60 5.74 3.38
CA THR A 18 -22.41 5.40 2.58
C THR A 18 -22.52 5.96 1.17
N GLY A 19 -23.68 5.76 0.53
CA GLY A 19 -23.93 6.32 -0.80
C GLY A 19 -23.85 7.85 -0.84
N LEU A 20 -24.43 8.53 0.17
CA LEU A 20 -24.35 9.98 0.27
C LEU A 20 -22.92 10.49 0.47
N MET A 21 -22.10 9.81 1.28
CA MET A 21 -20.69 10.15 1.45
C MET A 21 -19.91 10.02 0.13
N VAL A 22 -20.11 8.94 -0.63
CA VAL A 22 -19.47 8.76 -1.94
C VAL A 22 -19.95 9.81 -2.95
N LEU A 23 -21.24 10.12 -2.98
CA LEU A 23 -21.76 11.18 -3.84
C LEU A 23 -21.20 12.55 -3.47
N ALA A 24 -21.07 12.84 -2.17
CA ALA A 24 -20.44 14.08 -1.70
C ALA A 24 -18.98 14.19 -2.17
N ALA A 25 -18.21 13.09 -2.07
CA ALA A 25 -16.83 13.05 -2.55
C ALA A 25 -16.74 13.28 -4.08
N LYS A 26 -17.66 12.71 -4.86
CA LYS A 26 -17.68 12.84 -6.33
C LYS A 26 -18.13 14.23 -6.81
N PHE A 27 -19.17 14.79 -6.21
CA PHE A 27 -19.80 16.02 -6.72
C PHE A 27 -19.34 17.29 -5.97
N PHE A 28 -18.84 17.15 -4.74
CA PHE A 28 -18.39 18.25 -3.89
C PHE A 28 -16.95 18.05 -3.41
N GLY A 29 -16.11 17.44 -4.27
CA GLY A 29 -14.71 17.07 -3.95
C GLY A 29 -13.91 18.24 -3.38
N GLY A 30 -14.03 19.45 -3.94
CA GLY A 30 -13.31 20.62 -3.44
C GLY A 30 -13.60 20.94 -1.96
N VAL A 31 -14.84 20.70 -1.50
CA VAL A 31 -15.20 20.90 -0.08
C VAL A 31 -14.75 19.69 0.76
N VAL A 32 -15.03 18.48 0.28
CA VAL A 32 -14.72 17.25 1.03
C VAL A 32 -13.22 17.12 1.24
N PHE A 33 -12.40 17.27 0.20
CA PHE A 33 -10.96 17.03 0.26
C PHE A 33 -10.17 18.22 0.82
N ALA A 34 -10.81 19.35 1.14
CA ALA A 34 -10.20 20.39 1.94
C ALA A 34 -9.88 19.94 3.38
N PHE A 35 -10.59 18.94 3.92
CA PHE A 35 -10.39 18.47 5.29
C PHE A 35 -10.31 16.95 5.45
N TYR A 36 -10.90 16.18 4.52
CA TYR A 36 -11.05 14.72 4.71
C TYR A 36 -9.73 13.94 4.78
N PRO A 37 -8.69 14.23 3.97
CA PRO A 37 -7.41 13.54 4.10
C PRO A 37 -6.77 13.71 5.48
N GLU A 38 -6.83 14.92 6.05
CA GLU A 38 -6.33 15.20 7.40
C GLU A 38 -7.15 14.47 8.47
N PHE A 39 -8.47 14.52 8.36
CA PHE A 39 -9.38 13.74 9.24
C PHE A 39 -9.05 12.25 9.17
N SER A 40 -8.90 11.69 7.97
CA SER A 40 -8.57 10.27 7.75
C SER A 40 -7.23 9.92 8.41
N ARG A 41 -6.17 10.72 8.19
CA ARG A 41 -4.86 10.54 8.83
C ARG A 41 -4.94 10.61 10.35
N SER A 42 -5.69 11.56 10.88
CA SER A 42 -5.86 11.73 12.32
C SER A 42 -6.54 10.53 12.96
N VAL A 43 -7.67 10.07 12.38
CA VAL A 43 -8.40 8.91 12.91
C VAL A 43 -7.56 7.64 12.81
N THR A 44 -6.98 7.34 11.66
CA THR A 44 -6.14 6.16 11.48
C THR A 44 -4.87 6.23 12.33
N GLY A 45 -4.32 7.41 12.56
CA GLY A 45 -3.19 7.65 13.46
C GLY A 45 -3.52 7.35 14.92
N VAL A 46 -4.68 7.79 15.41
CA VAL A 46 -5.15 7.45 16.76
C VAL A 46 -5.35 5.94 16.91
N LEU A 47 -5.99 5.30 15.92
CA LEU A 47 -6.16 3.85 15.91
C LEU A 47 -4.81 3.12 15.90
N ALA A 48 -3.85 3.57 15.09
CA ALA A 48 -2.49 3.03 15.05
C ALA A 48 -1.79 3.16 16.41
N ALA A 49 -1.90 4.31 17.08
CA ALA A 49 -1.33 4.53 18.41
C ALA A 49 -1.95 3.58 19.45
N VAL A 50 -3.28 3.42 19.45
CA VAL A 50 -3.98 2.50 20.36
C VAL A 50 -3.57 1.05 20.10
N THR A 51 -3.48 0.62 18.84
CA THR A 51 -3.12 -0.76 18.51
C THR A 51 -1.63 -1.03 18.65
N SER A 52 -0.77 0.01 18.71
CA SER A 52 0.69 -0.14 18.88
C SER A 52 1.14 -0.77 20.19
N VAL A 53 0.24 -0.86 21.17
CA VAL A 53 0.52 -1.51 22.47
C VAL A 53 0.85 -3.00 22.33
N VAL A 54 0.46 -3.63 21.20
CA VAL A 54 0.83 -5.00 20.89
C VAL A 54 1.81 -5.04 19.69
N PRO A 55 2.84 -5.92 19.71
CA PRO A 55 3.90 -5.92 18.70
C PRO A 55 3.55 -6.68 17.42
N PHE A 56 2.37 -7.27 17.33
CA PHE A 56 1.90 -8.06 16.17
C PHE A 56 0.64 -7.44 15.56
N ALA A 57 0.24 -7.91 14.37
CA ALA A 57 -0.94 -7.47 13.66
C ALA A 57 -2.22 -7.86 14.44
N LEU A 58 -2.78 -6.91 15.21
CA LEU A 58 -4.02 -7.10 15.97
C LEU A 58 -5.21 -7.34 15.03
N CYS A 59 -5.20 -6.72 13.85
CA CYS A 59 -6.22 -6.92 12.83
C CYS A 59 -6.42 -8.40 12.46
N GLU A 60 -5.34 -9.21 12.39
CA GLU A 60 -5.44 -10.65 12.09
C GLU A 60 -6.11 -11.43 13.22
N VAL A 61 -5.81 -11.08 14.47
CA VAL A 61 -6.46 -11.67 15.64
C VAL A 61 -7.96 -11.33 15.67
N LEU A 62 -8.29 -10.05 15.38
CA LEU A 62 -9.68 -9.61 15.29
C LEU A 62 -10.42 -10.29 14.13
N LEU A 63 -9.77 -10.46 12.98
CA LEU A 63 -10.34 -11.20 11.85
C LEU A 63 -10.58 -12.66 12.20
N ALA A 64 -9.62 -13.34 12.83
CA ALA A 64 -9.77 -14.73 13.28
C ALA A 64 -10.92 -14.88 14.29
N ALA A 65 -11.01 -13.95 15.24
CA ALA A 65 -12.12 -13.92 16.21
C ALA A 65 -13.48 -13.68 15.52
N LEU A 66 -13.53 -12.79 14.52
CA LEU A 66 -14.75 -12.55 13.74
C LEU A 66 -15.17 -13.77 12.94
N VAL A 67 -14.23 -14.47 12.29
CA VAL A 67 -14.49 -15.72 11.55
C VAL A 67 -15.01 -16.81 12.50
N LEU A 68 -14.37 -17.00 13.64
CA LEU A 68 -14.79 -17.97 14.65
C LEU A 68 -16.20 -17.64 15.18
N TRP A 69 -16.44 -16.37 15.51
CA TRP A 69 -17.77 -15.91 15.91
C TRP A 69 -18.82 -16.16 14.80
N PHE A 70 -18.49 -15.88 13.55
CA PHE A 70 -19.36 -16.12 12.40
C PHE A 70 -19.75 -17.61 12.31
N LEU A 71 -18.79 -18.52 12.37
CA LEU A 71 -19.01 -19.97 12.28
C LEU A 71 -19.87 -20.46 13.47
N ILE A 72 -19.53 -20.10 14.70
CA ILE A 72 -20.28 -20.49 15.89
C ILE A 72 -21.71 -19.92 15.84
N SER A 73 -21.85 -18.67 15.43
CA SER A 73 -23.17 -18.03 15.36
C SER A 73 -24.05 -18.63 14.25
N LEU A 74 -23.45 -19.04 13.12
CA LEU A 74 -24.14 -19.74 12.02
C LEU A 74 -24.67 -21.11 12.51
N ILE A 75 -23.81 -21.92 13.14
CA ILE A 75 -24.21 -23.23 13.67
C ILE A 75 -25.36 -23.07 14.65
N ARG A 76 -25.25 -22.09 15.58
CA ARG A 76 -26.35 -21.79 16.55
C ARG A 76 -27.63 -21.35 15.84
N ALA A 77 -27.54 -20.59 14.76
CA ALA A 77 -28.70 -20.12 13.99
C ALA A 77 -29.39 -21.28 13.25
N ILE A 78 -28.64 -22.22 12.71
CA ILE A 78 -29.14 -23.44 12.07
C ILE A 78 -29.87 -24.30 13.09
N VAL A 79 -29.21 -24.67 14.20
CA VAL A 79 -29.78 -25.53 15.25
C VAL A 79 -31.04 -24.92 15.85
N ARG A 80 -31.06 -23.58 16.06
CA ARG A 80 -32.22 -22.87 16.63
C ARG A 80 -33.25 -22.46 15.56
N ARG A 81 -33.09 -22.83 14.30
CA ARG A 81 -33.96 -22.46 13.17
C ARG A 81 -34.22 -20.94 13.09
N ARG A 82 -33.13 -20.12 13.25
CA ARG A 82 -33.21 -18.64 13.28
C ARG A 82 -32.37 -18.00 12.19
N LEU A 83 -32.23 -18.63 11.02
CA LEU A 83 -31.39 -18.19 9.92
C LEU A 83 -31.70 -16.76 9.45
N VAL A 84 -32.98 -16.40 9.27
CA VAL A 84 -33.38 -15.04 8.86
C VAL A 84 -32.88 -13.98 9.85
N ARG A 85 -32.94 -14.25 11.14
CA ARG A 85 -32.44 -13.33 12.17
C ARG A 85 -30.91 -13.26 12.15
N TRP A 86 -30.23 -14.35 11.82
CA TRP A 86 -28.78 -14.40 11.70
C TRP A 86 -28.32 -13.63 10.46
N VAL A 87 -28.90 -13.89 9.28
CA VAL A 87 -28.58 -13.18 8.02
C VAL A 87 -28.74 -11.68 8.18
N THR A 88 -29.86 -11.21 8.75
CA THR A 88 -30.06 -9.77 8.97
C THR A 88 -29.09 -9.17 10.00
N GLY A 89 -28.56 -9.98 10.93
CA GLY A 89 -27.51 -9.58 11.85
C GLY A 89 -26.15 -9.44 11.16
N VAL A 90 -25.79 -10.40 10.32
CA VAL A 90 -24.58 -10.36 9.51
C VAL A 90 -24.62 -9.19 8.52
N LEU A 91 -25.76 -8.99 7.83
CA LEU A 91 -25.95 -7.85 6.93
C LEU A 91 -25.70 -6.52 7.66
N LEU A 92 -26.24 -6.36 8.86
CA LEU A 92 -26.02 -5.14 9.64
C LEU A 92 -24.53 -4.93 9.96
N ILE A 93 -23.81 -5.98 10.38
CA ILE A 93 -22.37 -5.90 10.64
C ILE A 93 -21.61 -5.50 9.39
N VAL A 94 -21.90 -6.11 8.25
CA VAL A 94 -21.28 -5.75 6.95
C VAL A 94 -21.54 -4.29 6.61
N CYS A 95 -22.78 -3.81 6.78
CA CYS A 95 -23.11 -2.40 6.54
C CYS A 95 -22.34 -1.45 7.48
N ILE A 96 -22.21 -1.81 8.76
CA ILE A 96 -21.42 -1.03 9.73
C ILE A 96 -19.95 -0.95 9.29
N LEU A 97 -19.33 -2.09 8.98
CA LEU A 97 -17.93 -2.15 8.57
C LEU A 97 -17.69 -1.38 7.27
N LEU A 98 -18.58 -1.51 6.29
CA LEU A 98 -18.51 -0.78 5.02
C LEU A 98 -18.63 0.74 5.26
N THR A 99 -19.61 1.15 6.04
CA THR A 99 -19.82 2.58 6.34
C THR A 99 -18.63 3.15 7.11
N ALA A 100 -18.10 2.40 8.07
CA ALA A 100 -16.90 2.79 8.82
C ALA A 100 -15.67 2.87 7.90
N PHE A 101 -15.46 1.88 7.05
CA PHE A 101 -14.37 1.89 6.07
C PHE A 101 -14.44 3.13 5.17
N VAL A 102 -15.59 3.37 4.53
CA VAL A 102 -15.77 4.52 3.62
C VAL A 102 -15.62 5.83 4.38
N GLY A 103 -16.23 5.96 5.58
CA GLY A 103 -16.20 7.18 6.37
C GLY A 103 -14.83 7.50 6.98
N ILE A 104 -14.03 6.49 7.32
CA ILE A 104 -12.70 6.70 7.93
C ILE A 104 -11.62 6.88 6.87
N TRP A 105 -11.68 6.12 5.76
CA TRP A 105 -10.55 6.07 4.84
C TRP A 105 -10.92 5.93 3.35
N GLY A 106 -11.98 5.21 3.02
CA GLY A 106 -12.30 4.83 1.64
C GLY A 106 -12.56 6.00 0.69
N LEU A 107 -12.98 7.17 1.19
CA LEU A 107 -13.15 8.35 0.33
C LEU A 107 -11.82 8.87 -0.24
N ASN A 108 -10.65 8.52 0.33
CA ASN A 108 -9.35 8.93 -0.23
C ASN A 108 -9.12 8.42 -1.66
N TYR A 109 -9.84 7.38 -2.11
CA TYR A 109 -9.81 6.96 -3.52
C TYR A 109 -10.32 8.03 -4.50
N TYR A 110 -11.12 8.98 -4.01
CA TYR A 110 -11.65 10.10 -4.80
C TYR A 110 -10.88 11.40 -4.59
N ALA A 111 -9.80 11.37 -3.78
CA ALA A 111 -8.97 12.55 -3.54
C ALA A 111 -8.29 13.04 -4.82
N PRO A 112 -7.99 14.36 -4.92
CA PRO A 112 -7.19 14.90 -6.02
C PRO A 112 -5.88 14.13 -6.18
N PRO A 113 -5.41 13.90 -7.41
CA PRO A 113 -4.17 13.18 -7.67
C PRO A 113 -2.99 13.78 -6.90
N MET A 114 -2.07 12.92 -6.46
CA MET A 114 -0.89 13.32 -5.69
C MET A 114 -0.03 14.34 -6.44
N ARG A 115 0.07 14.24 -7.78
CA ARG A 115 0.77 15.23 -8.61
C ARG A 115 0.26 16.65 -8.39
N GLU A 116 -1.06 16.84 -8.28
CA GLU A 116 -1.66 18.16 -8.03
C GLU A 116 -1.33 18.66 -6.63
N ARG A 117 -1.38 17.77 -5.62
CA ARG A 117 -1.03 18.10 -4.23
C ARG A 117 0.43 18.49 -4.05
N LEU A 118 1.31 17.96 -4.90
CA LEU A 118 2.75 18.29 -4.90
C LEU A 118 3.11 19.43 -5.88
N GLY A 119 2.13 19.98 -6.61
CA GLY A 119 2.38 21.02 -7.61
C GLY A 119 3.25 20.58 -8.75
N LEU A 120 3.14 19.29 -9.16
CA LEU A 120 3.80 18.73 -10.32
C LEU A 120 2.92 18.94 -11.56
N SER A 121 3.57 19.10 -12.73
CA SER A 121 2.86 19.32 -14.00
C SER A 121 2.09 18.08 -14.47
N ASP A 122 1.29 18.27 -15.50
CA ASP A 122 0.63 17.18 -16.22
C ASP A 122 1.23 17.10 -17.63
N ARG A 123 2.34 16.37 -17.75
CA ARG A 123 3.01 16.17 -19.05
C ARG A 123 3.26 14.70 -19.33
N GLN A 124 3.32 14.37 -20.61
CA GLN A 124 3.76 13.05 -21.07
C GLN A 124 5.27 13.04 -21.30
N PHE A 125 5.86 11.87 -21.21
CA PHE A 125 7.29 11.66 -21.37
C PHE A 125 7.60 10.85 -22.62
N THR A 126 8.71 11.16 -23.26
CA THR A 126 9.27 10.40 -24.36
C THR A 126 10.04 9.17 -23.83
N VAL A 127 10.27 8.18 -24.70
CA VAL A 127 11.12 7.02 -24.37
C VAL A 127 12.55 7.44 -24.00
N ALA A 128 13.07 8.48 -24.61
CA ALA A 128 14.39 9.02 -24.27
C ALA A 128 14.44 9.60 -22.86
N GLU A 129 13.40 10.32 -22.43
CA GLU A 129 13.29 10.84 -21.07
C GLU A 129 13.08 9.70 -20.05
N LEU A 130 12.29 8.68 -20.38
CA LEU A 130 12.13 7.49 -19.54
C LEU A 130 13.48 6.76 -19.37
N LYS A 131 14.26 6.59 -20.45
CA LYS A 131 15.60 6.00 -20.39
C LYS A 131 16.54 6.83 -19.51
N GLU A 132 16.53 8.16 -19.65
CA GLU A 132 17.34 9.07 -18.84
C GLU A 132 17.04 8.93 -17.35
N ALA A 133 15.75 8.98 -16.97
CA ALA A 133 15.33 8.81 -15.58
C ALA A 133 15.66 7.42 -15.05
N THR A 134 15.50 6.37 -15.88
CA THR A 134 15.86 4.99 -15.50
C THR A 134 17.34 4.87 -15.18
N LEU A 135 18.20 5.45 -16.01
CA LEU A 135 19.65 5.50 -15.76
C LEU A 135 19.98 6.25 -14.46
N TYR A 136 19.30 7.37 -14.21
CA TYR A 136 19.47 8.14 -12.97
C TYR A 136 19.12 7.28 -11.73
N PHE A 137 17.94 6.66 -11.68
CA PHE A 137 17.53 5.84 -10.54
C PHE A 137 18.45 4.64 -10.35
N GLY A 138 18.89 4.01 -11.43
CA GLY A 138 19.88 2.93 -11.41
C GLY A 138 21.23 3.38 -10.86
N ALA A 139 21.72 4.55 -11.26
CA ALA A 139 22.97 5.11 -10.75
C ALA A 139 22.90 5.45 -9.26
N GLN A 140 21.77 6.02 -8.79
CA GLN A 140 21.56 6.28 -7.37
C GLN A 140 21.51 4.99 -6.54
N ALA A 141 20.78 3.97 -7.01
CA ALA A 141 20.75 2.66 -6.36
C ALA A 141 22.15 2.04 -6.32
N GLY A 142 22.92 2.08 -7.42
CA GLY A 142 24.29 1.58 -7.47
C GLY A 142 25.23 2.27 -6.48
N ALA A 143 25.15 3.60 -6.37
CA ALA A 143 25.92 4.37 -5.39
C ALA A 143 25.60 4.00 -3.93
N LEU A 144 24.39 3.53 -3.65
CA LEU A 144 23.94 3.10 -2.33
C LEU A 144 24.21 1.60 -2.08
N ALA A 145 24.36 0.80 -3.12
CA ALA A 145 24.56 -0.66 -3.02
C ALA A 145 25.78 -1.06 -2.18
N GLY A 146 26.83 -0.24 -2.18
CA GLY A 146 28.01 -0.45 -1.33
C GLY A 146 27.88 0.05 0.10
N GLN A 147 26.74 0.69 0.47
CA GLN A 147 26.47 1.20 1.81
C GLN A 147 25.56 0.25 2.63
N VAL A 148 25.02 -0.79 2.00
CA VAL A 148 24.22 -1.84 2.66
C VAL A 148 25.05 -3.10 2.79
N GLU A 149 24.79 -3.87 3.86
CA GLU A 149 25.48 -5.14 4.05
C GLU A 149 25.03 -6.17 3.01
N ARG A 150 25.98 -7.00 2.56
CA ARG A 150 25.76 -8.04 1.56
C ARG A 150 26.32 -9.37 2.03
N ASP A 151 25.67 -10.45 1.64
CA ASP A 151 26.14 -11.81 1.91
C ASP A 151 27.29 -12.21 0.96
N GLU A 152 27.76 -13.45 1.07
CA GLU A 152 28.83 -14.03 0.23
C GLU A 152 28.46 -14.13 -1.26
N ASN A 153 27.16 -14.12 -1.59
CA ASN A 153 26.64 -14.12 -2.96
C ASN A 153 26.46 -12.69 -3.52
N GLY A 154 26.70 -11.67 -2.70
CA GLY A 154 26.50 -10.28 -3.04
C GLY A 154 25.04 -9.81 -2.96
N VAL A 155 24.16 -10.57 -2.35
CA VAL A 155 22.77 -10.21 -2.09
C VAL A 155 22.68 -9.34 -0.83
N MET A 156 21.82 -8.32 -0.80
CA MET A 156 21.54 -7.54 0.40
C MET A 156 21.05 -8.45 1.52
N VAL A 157 21.72 -8.40 2.68
CA VAL A 157 21.35 -9.25 3.82
C VAL A 157 19.96 -8.90 4.39
N GLU A 158 19.37 -9.84 5.09
CA GLU A 158 18.14 -9.61 5.86
C GLU A 158 18.49 -8.83 7.14
N TYR A 159 17.89 -7.65 7.32
CA TYR A 159 18.02 -6.85 8.53
C TYR A 159 16.93 -7.20 9.54
N ASP A 160 17.19 -6.90 10.82
CA ASP A 160 16.17 -7.10 11.85
C ASP A 160 14.90 -6.31 11.55
N PHE A 161 13.79 -7.02 11.45
CA PHE A 161 12.49 -6.43 11.12
C PHE A 161 12.08 -5.32 12.08
N ASP A 162 12.30 -5.49 13.39
CA ASP A 162 11.84 -4.52 14.37
C ASP A 162 12.66 -3.23 14.31
N THR A 163 13.94 -3.33 13.96
CA THR A 163 14.81 -2.18 13.68
C THR A 163 14.34 -1.41 12.46
N LEU A 164 14.09 -2.10 11.35
CA LEU A 164 13.55 -1.45 10.13
C LEU A 164 12.16 -0.85 10.38
N ALA A 165 11.27 -1.61 11.04
CA ALA A 165 9.91 -1.16 11.33
C ALA A 165 9.86 0.11 12.20
N ALA A 166 10.81 0.27 13.13
CA ALA A 166 10.95 1.47 13.96
C ALA A 166 11.46 2.67 13.15
N ALA A 167 12.31 2.44 12.15
CA ALA A 167 12.91 3.50 11.32
C ALA A 167 12.05 3.90 10.10
N ALA A 168 11.07 3.08 9.70
CA ALA A 168 10.30 3.29 8.47
C ALA A 168 9.53 4.62 8.44
N GLY A 169 9.12 5.15 9.59
CA GLY A 169 8.40 6.42 9.69
C GLY A 169 9.26 7.65 9.50
N SER A 170 10.59 7.59 9.75
CA SER A 170 11.46 8.76 9.81
C SER A 170 11.57 9.54 8.49
N GLY A 171 11.46 8.85 7.35
CA GLY A 171 11.42 9.52 6.06
C GLY A 171 10.15 10.39 5.89
N TYR A 172 9.01 9.92 6.37
CA TYR A 172 7.77 10.72 6.38
C TYR A 172 7.87 11.93 7.33
N GLU A 173 8.52 11.75 8.50
CA GLU A 173 8.79 12.87 9.42
C GLU A 173 9.67 13.94 8.76
N THR A 174 10.65 13.54 7.96
CA THR A 174 11.47 14.48 7.18
C THR A 174 10.65 15.19 6.11
N LEU A 175 9.82 14.47 5.36
CA LEU A 175 8.98 15.04 4.30
C LEU A 175 7.91 16.00 4.84
N SER A 176 7.33 15.72 6.00
CA SER A 176 6.30 16.55 6.63
C SER A 176 6.78 17.95 7.00
N GLN A 177 8.09 18.15 7.15
CA GLN A 177 8.66 19.47 7.42
C GLN A 177 8.49 20.48 6.26
N SER A 178 8.23 19.98 5.05
CA SER A 178 8.10 20.82 3.85
C SER A 178 6.85 20.54 3.02
N MET A 179 6.14 19.44 3.31
CA MET A 179 4.99 18.99 2.52
C MET A 179 3.89 18.44 3.45
N ASP A 180 2.86 19.24 3.73
CA ASP A 180 1.76 18.95 4.66
C ASP A 180 1.01 17.64 4.33
N CYS A 181 1.03 17.20 3.07
CA CYS A 181 0.37 15.94 2.67
C CYS A 181 1.03 14.69 3.29
N PHE A 182 2.24 14.82 3.84
CA PHE A 182 2.95 13.77 4.58
C PHE A 182 2.87 13.92 6.10
N ASP A 183 2.16 14.95 6.61
CA ASP A 183 1.91 15.06 8.05
C ASP A 183 0.88 14.03 8.49
N GLY A 184 1.31 13.09 9.34
CA GLY A 184 0.49 11.98 9.80
C GLY A 184 1.23 11.07 10.78
N SER A 185 0.62 9.94 11.10
CA SER A 185 1.16 9.01 12.09
C SER A 185 2.31 8.16 11.52
N THR A 186 3.48 8.26 12.14
CA THR A 186 4.69 7.47 11.85
C THR A 186 4.86 6.24 12.75
N VAL A 187 3.79 5.83 13.47
CA VAL A 187 3.79 4.62 14.30
C VAL A 187 4.35 3.43 13.50
N ARG A 188 5.23 2.67 14.16
CA ARG A 188 5.96 1.53 13.56
C ARG A 188 5.04 0.56 12.81
N VAL A 189 5.59 -0.05 11.78
CA VAL A 189 4.97 -1.15 11.04
C VAL A 189 4.95 -2.41 11.88
N LYS A 190 3.99 -3.30 11.66
CA LYS A 190 3.85 -4.56 12.39
C LYS A 190 4.07 -5.78 11.50
N ARG A 191 4.50 -6.88 12.13
CA ARG A 191 4.62 -8.17 11.46
C ARG A 191 3.25 -8.79 11.27
N LEU A 192 2.99 -9.31 10.07
CA LEU A 192 1.85 -10.18 9.83
C LEU A 192 2.08 -11.56 10.43
N LEU A 193 1.13 -12.06 11.21
CA LEU A 193 1.17 -13.41 11.77
C LEU A 193 1.02 -14.48 10.68
N SER A 194 0.22 -14.16 9.65
CA SER A 194 -0.03 -15.04 8.50
C SER A 194 0.96 -14.84 7.34
N SER A 195 2.15 -14.26 7.57
CA SER A 195 3.15 -13.92 6.55
C SER A 195 3.40 -15.04 5.53
N LYS A 196 3.58 -16.29 6.00
CA LYS A 196 3.78 -17.47 5.12
C LYS A 196 2.58 -17.76 4.21
N LEU A 197 1.37 -17.50 4.68
CA LEU A 197 0.15 -17.69 3.88
C LEU A 197 0.04 -16.58 2.83
N GLN A 198 0.33 -15.34 3.23
CA GLN A 198 0.26 -14.17 2.36
C GLN A 198 1.32 -14.22 1.26
N ALA A 199 2.52 -14.73 1.55
CA ALA A 199 3.55 -14.95 0.54
C ALA A 199 3.08 -15.86 -0.62
N LYS A 200 2.23 -16.86 -0.34
CA LYS A 200 1.67 -17.74 -1.38
C LYS A 200 0.72 -17.01 -2.34
N VAL A 201 0.14 -15.90 -1.92
CA VAL A 201 -0.76 -15.06 -2.73
C VAL A 201 -0.07 -13.78 -3.20
N ALA A 202 1.26 -13.74 -3.11
CA ALA A 202 2.11 -12.61 -3.51
C ALA A 202 1.80 -11.29 -2.77
N MET A 203 1.24 -11.35 -1.56
CA MET A 203 0.95 -10.18 -0.75
C MET A 203 2.12 -9.93 0.22
N THR A 204 2.76 -8.77 0.10
CA THR A 204 3.92 -8.38 0.91
C THR A 204 3.56 -7.48 2.09
N GLY A 205 2.43 -6.75 2.01
CA GLY A 205 1.96 -5.89 3.08
C GLY A 205 0.46 -5.61 2.98
N VAL A 206 -0.09 -4.97 4.00
CA VAL A 206 -1.48 -4.51 4.03
C VAL A 206 -1.67 -3.41 5.08
N PHE A 207 -2.39 -2.36 4.70
CA PHE A 207 -2.89 -1.35 5.62
C PHE A 207 -4.36 -1.63 5.97
N ILE A 208 -4.68 -1.70 7.26
CA ILE A 208 -6.05 -1.89 7.75
C ILE A 208 -6.53 -0.63 8.46
N CYS A 209 -7.29 0.20 7.76
CA CYS A 209 -7.75 1.50 8.25
C CYS A 209 -8.62 1.41 9.52
N LEU A 210 -9.37 0.32 9.71
CA LEU A 210 -10.23 0.11 10.89
C LEU A 210 -9.44 -0.15 12.19
N THR A 211 -8.17 -0.49 12.08
CA THR A 211 -7.25 -0.63 13.23
C THR A 211 -6.06 0.34 13.13
N GLY A 212 -5.93 1.06 12.01
CA GLY A 212 -4.81 1.97 11.73
C GLY A 212 -3.47 1.26 11.51
N GLU A 213 -3.46 -0.07 11.40
CA GLU A 213 -2.25 -0.87 11.34
C GLU A 213 -1.69 -0.96 9.92
N SER A 214 -0.44 -0.54 9.75
CA SER A 214 0.39 -0.87 8.59
C SER A 214 1.16 -2.15 8.91
N CYS A 215 0.91 -3.21 8.17
CA CYS A 215 1.45 -4.53 8.45
C CYS A 215 2.22 -5.08 7.24
N VAL A 216 3.38 -5.70 7.48
CA VAL A 216 4.25 -6.23 6.43
C VAL A 216 4.57 -7.69 6.70
N SER A 217 4.61 -8.48 5.64
CA SER A 217 5.01 -9.88 5.65
C SER A 217 6.51 -10.01 5.94
N THR A 218 6.88 -10.90 6.84
CA THR A 218 8.29 -11.26 7.05
C THR A 218 8.88 -12.06 5.88
N TYR A 219 8.05 -12.49 4.93
CA TYR A 219 8.45 -13.12 3.66
C TYR A 219 8.55 -12.08 2.54
N THR A 220 9.06 -10.89 2.84
CA THR A 220 9.39 -9.86 1.85
C THR A 220 10.91 -9.85 1.67
N HIS A 221 11.38 -9.84 0.41
CA HIS A 221 12.80 -9.84 0.08
C HIS A 221 13.53 -8.64 0.69
N SER A 222 14.76 -8.82 1.18
CA SER A 222 15.55 -7.82 1.90
C SER A 222 15.62 -6.47 1.18
N ALA A 223 15.93 -6.45 -0.11
CA ALA A 223 16.01 -5.22 -0.90
C ALA A 223 14.65 -4.50 -1.07
N SER A 224 13.52 -5.18 -0.86
CA SER A 224 12.17 -4.62 -0.99
C SER A 224 11.53 -4.32 0.36
N MET A 225 12.01 -4.88 1.46
CA MET A 225 11.40 -4.78 2.79
C MET A 225 11.24 -3.32 3.26
N PRO A 226 12.29 -2.45 3.22
CA PRO A 226 12.16 -1.07 3.65
C PRO A 226 11.15 -0.27 2.81
N PHE A 227 11.14 -0.49 1.49
CA PHE A 227 10.17 0.15 0.59
C PHE A 227 8.74 -0.28 0.91
N THR A 228 8.51 -1.58 1.12
CA THR A 228 7.18 -2.10 1.47
C THR A 228 6.69 -1.53 2.80
N MET A 229 7.57 -1.38 3.80
CA MET A 229 7.22 -0.73 5.07
C MET A 229 6.78 0.71 4.87
N CYS A 230 7.50 1.48 4.07
CA CYS A 230 7.11 2.85 3.72
C CYS A 230 5.81 2.89 2.91
N HIS A 231 5.57 1.94 2.01
CA HIS A 231 4.34 1.84 1.23
C HIS A 231 3.10 1.68 2.14
N GLU A 232 3.15 0.78 3.11
CA GLU A 232 2.03 0.57 4.05
C GLU A 232 1.81 1.79 4.97
N ILE A 233 2.87 2.53 5.31
CA ILE A 233 2.73 3.82 5.97
C ILE A 233 2.10 4.85 5.02
N GLY A 234 2.43 4.83 3.74
CA GLY A 234 1.83 5.67 2.71
C GLY A 234 0.31 5.56 2.67
N HIS A 235 -0.23 4.36 2.75
CA HIS A 235 -1.68 4.17 2.88
C HIS A 235 -2.25 4.80 4.16
N ARG A 236 -1.54 4.73 5.28
CA ARG A 236 -1.94 5.41 6.53
C ARG A 236 -1.86 6.93 6.40
N MET A 237 -0.98 7.47 5.55
CA MET A 237 -0.92 8.88 5.17
C MET A 237 -2.05 9.32 4.21
N ALA A 238 -3.05 8.47 4.02
CA ALA A 238 -4.21 8.70 3.15
C ALA A 238 -3.90 8.70 1.64
N PHE A 239 -2.81 8.08 1.21
CA PHE A 239 -2.56 7.76 -0.20
C PHE A 239 -3.24 6.43 -0.52
N ALA A 240 -4.48 6.50 -1.02
CA ALA A 240 -5.30 5.30 -1.22
C ALA A 240 -4.95 4.54 -2.49
N LYS A 241 -4.50 5.24 -3.53
CA LYS A 241 -4.13 4.63 -4.80
C LYS A 241 -2.73 4.03 -4.71
N GLU A 242 -2.53 2.86 -5.33
CA GLU A 242 -1.27 2.12 -5.28
C GLU A 242 -0.08 2.89 -5.87
N ASP A 243 -0.29 3.59 -6.99
CA ASP A 243 0.71 4.45 -7.63
C ASP A 243 1.16 5.58 -6.71
N GLU A 244 0.21 6.23 -6.02
CA GLU A 244 0.49 7.29 -5.05
C GLU A 244 1.20 6.73 -3.80
N ALA A 245 0.79 5.57 -3.28
CA ALA A 245 1.42 4.92 -2.15
C ALA A 245 2.86 4.46 -2.50
N ASN A 246 3.08 3.91 -3.69
CA ASN A 246 4.42 3.56 -4.19
C ASN A 246 5.32 4.79 -4.35
N PHE A 247 4.78 5.89 -4.88
CA PHE A 247 5.55 7.11 -5.02
C PHE A 247 5.85 7.77 -3.66
N ALA A 248 4.88 7.78 -2.73
CA ALA A 248 5.08 8.22 -1.36
C ALA A 248 6.16 7.38 -0.65
N ALA A 249 6.16 6.05 -0.86
CA ALA A 249 7.18 5.15 -0.35
C ALA A 249 8.56 5.48 -0.89
N PHE A 250 8.68 5.75 -2.21
CA PHE A 250 9.94 6.20 -2.80
C PHE A 250 10.46 7.48 -2.13
N LEU A 251 9.60 8.49 -1.99
CA LEU A 251 10.00 9.76 -1.36
C LEU A 251 10.43 9.56 0.09
N ALA A 252 9.67 8.78 0.87
CA ALA A 252 9.99 8.50 2.27
C ALA A 252 11.30 7.69 2.39
N CYS A 253 11.53 6.70 1.54
CA CYS A 253 12.78 5.96 1.49
C CYS A 253 13.95 6.86 1.13
N ALA A 254 13.82 7.72 0.12
CA ALA A 254 14.88 8.65 -0.29
C ALA A 254 15.21 9.69 0.79
N ALA A 255 14.23 10.10 1.60
CA ALA A 255 14.39 11.05 2.70
C ALA A 255 14.83 10.40 4.02
N ASN A 256 14.91 9.06 4.10
CA ASN A 256 15.35 8.35 5.28
C ASN A 256 16.87 8.47 5.47
N SER A 257 17.33 8.52 6.73
CA SER A 257 18.76 8.59 7.04
C SER A 257 19.50 7.26 6.86
N LEU A 258 18.79 6.12 6.94
CA LEU A 258 19.39 4.79 6.84
C LEU A 258 19.62 4.39 5.38
N PRO A 259 20.80 3.86 5.04
CA PRO A 259 21.13 3.45 3.68
C PRO A 259 20.22 2.33 3.16
N GLU A 260 19.71 1.44 4.02
CA GLU A 260 18.80 0.34 3.67
C GLU A 260 17.50 0.87 3.05
N PHE A 261 16.93 1.93 3.63
CA PHE A 261 15.74 2.58 3.06
C PHE A 261 16.05 3.29 1.76
N ARG A 262 17.12 4.08 1.74
CA ARG A 262 17.51 4.82 0.54
C ARG A 262 17.77 3.87 -0.62
N TYR A 263 18.54 2.81 -0.39
CA TYR A 263 18.80 1.77 -1.39
C TYR A 263 17.49 1.15 -1.89
N SER A 264 16.64 0.68 -0.99
CA SER A 264 15.36 0.04 -1.31
C SER A 264 14.44 0.97 -2.12
N GLY A 265 14.42 2.26 -1.80
CA GLY A 265 13.65 3.27 -2.53
C GLY A 265 14.14 3.47 -3.97
N TYR A 266 15.43 3.71 -4.16
CA TYR A 266 16.02 3.89 -5.49
C TYR A 266 16.03 2.60 -6.31
N TYR A 267 16.24 1.45 -5.68
CA TYR A 267 16.09 0.14 -6.30
C TYR A 267 14.67 -0.09 -6.82
N SER A 268 13.66 0.23 -6.04
CA SER A 268 12.25 0.10 -6.44
C SER A 268 11.90 1.08 -7.57
N ALA A 269 12.32 2.33 -7.48
CA ALA A 269 12.14 3.34 -8.54
C ALA A 269 12.79 2.90 -9.85
N PHE A 270 14.04 2.38 -9.79
CA PHE A 270 14.71 1.80 -10.94
C PHE A 270 13.88 0.66 -11.55
N ARG A 271 13.36 -0.26 -10.73
CA ARG A 271 12.55 -1.38 -11.22
C ARG A 271 11.28 -0.92 -11.94
N TYR A 272 10.57 0.06 -11.40
CA TYR A 272 9.38 0.63 -12.05
C TYR A 272 9.71 1.24 -13.40
N CYS A 273 10.71 2.12 -13.44
CA CYS A 273 11.13 2.77 -14.68
C CYS A 273 11.70 1.79 -15.72
N TYR A 274 12.49 0.81 -15.28
CA TYR A 274 13.07 -0.21 -16.15
C TYR A 274 11.98 -1.10 -16.78
N ASN A 275 10.99 -1.57 -16.00
CA ASN A 275 9.90 -2.37 -16.52
C ASN A 275 9.03 -1.58 -17.51
N ALA A 276 8.78 -0.31 -17.24
CA ALA A 276 8.09 0.57 -18.18
C ALA A 276 8.89 0.77 -19.47
N LEU A 277 10.20 0.99 -19.37
CA LEU A 277 11.08 1.11 -20.53
C LEU A 277 11.11 -0.17 -21.35
N ALA A 278 11.30 -1.32 -20.71
CA ALA A 278 11.34 -2.63 -21.38
C ALA A 278 10.03 -2.99 -22.11
N SER A 279 8.90 -2.47 -21.64
CA SER A 279 7.60 -2.64 -22.30
C SER A 279 7.45 -1.75 -23.56
N LYS A 280 8.15 -0.62 -23.62
CA LYS A 280 8.08 0.37 -24.71
C LYS A 280 9.21 0.21 -25.73
N ASP A 281 10.43 -0.06 -25.25
CA ASP A 281 11.65 -0.15 -26.08
C ASP A 281 12.64 -1.14 -25.45
N ARG A 282 12.70 -2.34 -26.03
CA ARG A 282 13.58 -3.42 -25.54
C ARG A 282 15.06 -3.13 -25.75
N ASP A 283 15.42 -2.44 -26.83
CA ASP A 283 16.81 -2.13 -27.13
C ASP A 283 17.33 -1.08 -26.14
N ALA A 284 16.56 -0.03 -25.90
CA ALA A 284 16.87 0.96 -24.87
C ALA A 284 16.97 0.34 -23.47
N ALA A 285 16.08 -0.60 -23.13
CA ALA A 285 16.14 -1.33 -21.87
C ALA A 285 17.40 -2.21 -21.78
N ALA A 286 17.78 -2.89 -22.85
CA ALA A 286 19.02 -3.69 -22.89
C ALA A 286 20.28 -2.82 -22.66
N GLU A 287 20.34 -1.63 -23.23
CA GLU A 287 21.43 -0.68 -22.99
C GLU A 287 21.47 -0.24 -21.50
N VAL A 288 20.31 0.10 -20.92
CA VAL A 288 20.21 0.44 -19.49
C VAL A 288 20.65 -0.72 -18.63
N TRP A 289 20.18 -1.94 -18.93
CA TRP A 289 20.58 -3.14 -18.18
C TRP A 289 22.08 -3.41 -18.25
N ALA A 290 22.69 -3.22 -19.43
CA ALA A 290 24.13 -3.38 -19.57
C ALA A 290 24.91 -2.42 -18.65
N ALA A 291 24.44 -1.18 -18.51
CA ALA A 291 25.03 -0.15 -17.66
C ALA A 291 24.69 -0.26 -16.16
N THR A 292 23.73 -1.12 -15.78
CA THR A 292 23.27 -1.28 -14.38
C THR A 292 24.34 -1.94 -13.52
N ASP A 293 24.50 -1.45 -12.29
CA ASP A 293 25.43 -1.98 -11.29
C ASP A 293 25.19 -3.48 -11.03
N PRO A 294 26.24 -4.32 -10.95
CA PRO A 294 26.11 -5.76 -10.68
C PRO A 294 25.32 -6.08 -9.42
N ALA A 295 25.45 -5.31 -8.34
CA ALA A 295 24.74 -5.54 -7.09
C ALA A 295 23.21 -5.41 -7.24
N ILE A 296 22.75 -4.44 -8.05
CA ILE A 296 21.32 -4.29 -8.38
C ILE A 296 20.82 -5.52 -9.16
N LYS A 297 21.61 -6.01 -10.10
CA LYS A 297 21.26 -7.21 -10.88
C LYS A 297 21.17 -8.44 -9.98
N THR A 298 22.11 -8.60 -9.05
CA THR A 298 22.12 -9.69 -8.07
C THR A 298 20.85 -9.65 -7.23
N ASP A 299 20.53 -8.52 -6.61
CA ASP A 299 19.30 -8.39 -5.82
C ASP A 299 18.02 -8.60 -6.67
N TRP A 300 18.03 -8.20 -7.95
CA TRP A 300 16.89 -8.41 -8.86
C TRP A 300 16.65 -9.88 -9.16
N TYR A 301 17.71 -10.64 -9.49
CA TYR A 301 17.60 -12.06 -9.80
C TYR A 301 17.23 -12.86 -8.55
N ASP A 302 17.88 -12.57 -7.41
CA ASP A 302 17.57 -13.22 -6.15
C ASP A 302 16.13 -12.96 -5.70
N ALA A 303 15.66 -11.71 -5.75
CA ALA A 303 14.27 -11.36 -5.45
C ALA A 303 13.27 -12.07 -6.38
N THR A 304 13.60 -12.23 -7.66
CA THR A 304 12.74 -12.92 -8.62
C THR A 304 12.61 -14.39 -8.27
N GLU A 305 13.72 -15.06 -7.97
CA GLU A 305 13.74 -16.47 -7.56
C GLU A 305 13.06 -16.66 -6.20
N TYR A 306 13.34 -15.79 -5.24
CA TYR A 306 12.74 -15.79 -3.92
C TYR A 306 11.21 -15.77 -4.01
N TYR A 307 10.63 -14.79 -4.71
CA TYR A 307 9.17 -14.69 -4.84
C TYR A 307 8.58 -15.83 -5.66
N ALA A 308 9.26 -16.32 -6.70
CA ALA A 308 8.83 -17.48 -7.47
C ALA A 308 8.76 -18.75 -6.59
N SER A 309 9.70 -18.92 -5.66
CA SER A 309 9.72 -20.07 -4.74
C SER A 309 8.57 -20.07 -3.72
N LEU A 310 8.04 -18.89 -3.39
CA LEU A 310 6.98 -18.75 -2.39
C LEU A 310 5.57 -18.78 -2.99
N ARG A 311 5.42 -18.32 -4.24
CA ARG A 311 4.12 -18.08 -4.89
C ARG A 311 3.41 -19.39 -5.22
N SER A 312 2.11 -19.42 -4.98
CA SER A 312 1.18 -20.42 -5.53
C SER A 312 0.35 -19.74 -6.63
N ASP A 313 0.60 -20.08 -7.89
CA ASP A 313 -0.05 -19.42 -9.05
C ASP A 313 -1.57 -19.40 -8.97
N THR A 314 -2.19 -20.54 -8.59
CA THR A 314 -3.64 -20.63 -8.44
C THR A 314 -4.19 -19.71 -7.35
N ALA A 315 -3.52 -19.61 -6.20
CA ALA A 315 -3.96 -18.78 -5.10
C ALA A 315 -3.74 -17.29 -5.43
N ALA A 316 -2.62 -16.94 -6.04
CA ALA A 316 -2.31 -15.58 -6.47
C ALA A 316 -3.31 -15.07 -7.51
N GLU A 317 -3.65 -15.87 -8.53
CA GLU A 317 -4.64 -15.49 -9.56
C GLU A 317 -6.01 -15.14 -8.97
N VAL A 318 -6.48 -15.91 -7.96
CA VAL A 318 -7.75 -15.61 -7.28
C VAL A 318 -7.65 -14.30 -6.50
N THR A 319 -6.55 -14.08 -5.79
CA THR A 319 -6.33 -12.87 -5.00
C THR A 319 -6.25 -11.65 -5.91
N ASP A 320 -5.51 -11.72 -7.02
CA ASP A 320 -5.38 -10.63 -8.00
C ASP A 320 -6.75 -10.23 -8.57
N LYS A 321 -7.62 -11.21 -8.90
CA LYS A 321 -8.98 -10.95 -9.39
C LYS A 321 -9.87 -10.26 -8.34
N VAL A 322 -9.78 -10.68 -7.09
CA VAL A 322 -10.56 -10.07 -5.98
C VAL A 322 -10.09 -8.64 -5.74
N TYR A 323 -8.78 -8.42 -5.72
CA TYR A 323 -8.18 -7.11 -5.48
C TYR A 323 -8.46 -6.13 -6.63
N ASP A 324 -8.35 -6.57 -7.90
CA ASP A 324 -8.72 -5.76 -9.08
C ASP A 324 -10.20 -5.35 -9.04
N THR A 325 -11.09 -6.28 -8.66
CA THR A 325 -12.52 -5.97 -8.48
C THR A 325 -12.75 -4.93 -7.39
N TYR A 326 -12.01 -5.02 -6.28
CA TYR A 326 -12.07 -4.05 -5.19
C TYR A 326 -11.63 -2.65 -5.66
N LEU A 327 -10.46 -2.52 -6.31
CA LEU A 327 -9.98 -1.25 -6.83
C LEU A 327 -10.96 -0.60 -7.82
N LYS A 328 -11.49 -1.39 -8.77
CA LYS A 328 -12.48 -0.91 -9.74
C LYS A 328 -13.77 -0.42 -9.08
N SER A 329 -14.17 -0.98 -7.92
CA SER A 329 -15.36 -0.54 -7.19
C SER A 329 -15.25 0.90 -6.66
N PHE A 330 -14.02 1.41 -6.47
CA PHE A 330 -13.72 2.78 -6.05
C PHE A 330 -13.34 3.70 -7.21
N SER A 331 -13.68 3.35 -8.46
CA SER A 331 -13.39 4.14 -9.65
C SER A 331 -11.89 4.30 -9.96
N VAL A 332 -11.08 3.34 -9.55
CA VAL A 332 -9.68 3.20 -10.01
C VAL A 332 -9.75 2.51 -11.37
N GLU A 333 -9.61 3.29 -12.46
CA GLU A 333 -9.86 2.82 -13.84
C GLU A 333 -8.90 1.72 -14.28
N SER A 334 -7.65 1.78 -13.85
CA SER A 334 -6.60 0.83 -14.24
C SER A 334 -6.57 -0.46 -13.40
N GLY A 335 -7.26 -0.52 -12.25
CA GLY A 335 -7.14 -1.65 -11.33
C GLY A 335 -5.69 -1.95 -10.98
N VAL A 336 -5.26 -3.21 -11.07
CA VAL A 336 -3.86 -3.64 -10.83
C VAL A 336 -2.89 -3.12 -11.91
N GLN A 337 -3.39 -2.64 -13.05
CA GLN A 337 -2.56 -2.04 -14.11
C GLN A 337 -2.08 -0.62 -13.80
N SER A 338 -2.47 -0.03 -12.66
CA SER A 338 -2.01 1.29 -12.20
C SER A 338 -0.48 1.37 -11.93
N TYR A 339 0.24 0.25 -11.99
CA TYR A 339 1.71 0.24 -11.89
C TYR A 339 2.45 1.06 -12.97
N GLY A 340 1.76 1.48 -14.05
CA GLY A 340 2.29 2.44 -15.01
C GLY A 340 2.30 3.89 -14.49
N GLU A 341 1.34 4.25 -13.65
CA GLU A 341 1.16 5.64 -13.17
C GLU A 341 2.25 6.06 -12.16
N VAL A 342 2.82 5.12 -11.38
CA VAL A 342 3.95 5.42 -10.49
C VAL A 342 5.19 5.87 -11.28
N THR A 343 5.40 5.32 -12.47
CA THR A 343 6.52 5.72 -13.34
C THR A 343 6.40 7.17 -13.76
N ASP A 344 5.19 7.63 -14.12
CA ASP A 344 4.94 9.01 -14.50
C ASP A 344 5.21 9.97 -13.32
N LEU A 345 4.82 9.63 -12.10
CA LEU A 345 5.14 10.40 -10.89
C LEU A 345 6.66 10.46 -10.63
N LEU A 346 7.38 9.35 -10.81
CA LEU A 346 8.85 9.30 -10.67
C LEU A 346 9.55 10.18 -11.72
N LEU A 347 9.05 10.18 -12.96
CA LEU A 347 9.58 11.03 -14.04
C LEU A 347 9.30 12.50 -13.76
N LEU A 348 8.06 12.86 -13.39
CA LEU A 348 7.70 14.23 -12.99
C LEU A 348 8.64 14.74 -11.89
N TRP A 349 8.83 13.93 -10.84
CA TRP A 349 9.71 14.28 -9.74
C TRP A 349 11.15 14.47 -10.19
N TYR A 350 11.67 13.55 -11.02
CA TYR A 350 13.04 13.64 -11.54
C TYR A 350 13.26 14.93 -12.35
N PHE A 351 12.38 15.23 -13.31
CA PHE A 351 12.55 16.36 -14.21
C PHE A 351 12.23 17.73 -13.58
N GLU A 352 11.41 17.79 -12.56
CA GLU A 352 10.95 19.05 -11.97
C GLU A 352 11.59 19.38 -10.62
N ARG A 353 12.18 18.40 -9.94
CA ARG A 353 12.72 18.59 -8.58
C ARG A 353 14.19 18.21 -8.44
N ILE A 354 14.73 17.38 -9.34
CA ILE A 354 16.10 16.88 -9.24
C ILE A 354 16.97 17.46 -10.37
N LYS A 355 16.51 17.41 -11.63
CA LYS A 355 17.20 17.91 -12.80
C LYS A 355 17.02 19.42 -12.98
#